data_b71ee4b1620a27194d1e0b78b9765fc4
#
_entry.id   b71ee4b1620a27194d1e0b78b9765fc4
#
_cell.length_a   1.000
_cell.length_b   1.000
_cell.length_c   1.000
_cell.angle_alpha   90.00
_cell.angle_beta   90.00
_cell.angle_gamma   90.00
#
_symmetry.space_group_name_H-M   'P 1'
#
loop_
_entity.id
_entity.type
_entity.pdbx_description
1 polymer ?
#
loop_
_entity_poly.entity_id
_entity_poly.type
_entity_poly.pdbx_seq_one_letter_code
_entity_poly.pdbx_strand_id
1 'polypeptide(L)'
;LRPRHKVQETVLASPRVNVAIEERARERGRSAEAARAEAEKMFREIAANMNSTFLAVLNVIVTAVFRRVFVSIETSGLEKVAEYAKRHPIVLVPSHRSYFDFLLLSVLFYAHHLVPPHIASRENMGFGPFGFIFRRVGAFFMRKSFDDPLYKEVFRAYVEYLVREGFTQEFFIEGTRSRTGRTMAPKRGFLSWDVDGFLASQRRDLFFVPIAITYERLIEEGSMLDELSGGAKKDESMLGLVRARKVLRRRWGSAHISFGEPISLADSIGDRRAQFALEATEEDTADKRRFVDDLAQRVVERINAATFANTTAVAACAFLGETRRGMLRHELTRRMQAIV
;
A
#
# COMPACT_ATOMS: atom_id res chain seq x y z
N LEU A 1 -16.63 12.60 -3.95
CA LEU A 1 -15.72 12.83 -2.80
C LEU A 1 -16.40 13.79 -1.80
N ARG A 2 -16.45 13.42 -0.53
CA ARG A 2 -16.98 14.29 0.52
C ARG A 2 -15.98 15.39 0.87
N PRO A 3 -16.43 16.61 1.22
CA PRO A 3 -15.55 17.66 1.71
C PRO A 3 -14.80 17.23 2.96
N ARG A 4 -13.52 17.62 3.08
CA ARG A 4 -12.62 17.18 4.17
C ARG A 4 -13.17 17.46 5.58
N HIS A 5 -13.87 18.60 5.79
CA HIS A 5 -14.47 18.92 7.09
C HIS A 5 -15.55 17.92 7.50
N LYS A 6 -16.39 17.45 6.55
CA LYS A 6 -17.40 16.42 6.84
C LYS A 6 -16.78 15.06 7.16
N VAL A 7 -15.66 14.72 6.52
CA VAL A 7 -14.90 13.52 6.87
C VAL A 7 -14.33 13.64 8.28
N GLN A 8 -13.76 14.80 8.63
CA GLN A 8 -13.26 15.11 9.97
C GLN A 8 -14.36 14.95 11.04
N GLU A 9 -15.52 15.57 10.84
CA GLU A 9 -16.66 15.45 11.73
C GLU A 9 -17.07 13.99 11.94
N THR A 10 -17.17 13.22 10.85
CA THR A 10 -17.56 11.81 10.89
C THR A 10 -16.55 10.95 11.65
N VAL A 11 -15.26 11.14 11.41
CA VAL A 11 -14.18 10.38 12.06
C VAL A 11 -14.10 10.73 13.55
N LEU A 12 -14.15 12.02 13.89
CA LEU A 12 -14.06 12.48 15.28
C LEU A 12 -15.34 12.24 16.09
N ALA A 13 -16.47 11.93 15.44
CA ALA A 13 -17.69 11.49 16.10
C ALA A 13 -17.68 9.99 16.46
N SER A 14 -16.65 9.24 16.06
CA SER A 14 -16.52 7.82 16.41
C SER A 14 -16.50 7.65 17.94
N PRO A 15 -17.28 6.69 18.51
CA PRO A 15 -17.28 6.42 19.95
C PRO A 15 -15.89 6.20 20.53
N ARG A 16 -15.02 5.46 19.81
CA ARG A 16 -13.64 5.18 20.23
C ARG A 16 -12.81 6.45 20.36
N VAL A 17 -12.95 7.37 19.39
CA VAL A 17 -12.22 8.65 19.41
C VAL A 17 -12.72 9.54 20.54
N ASN A 18 -14.04 9.55 20.82
CA ASN A 18 -14.58 10.33 21.94
C ASN A 18 -14.05 9.81 23.29
N VAL A 19 -14.02 8.48 23.50
CA VAL A 19 -13.40 7.89 24.69
C VAL A 19 -11.94 8.29 24.82
N ALA A 20 -11.16 8.18 23.75
CA ALA A 20 -9.75 8.57 23.76
C ALA A 20 -9.53 10.08 24.01
N ILE A 21 -10.44 10.95 23.56
CA ILE A 21 -10.43 12.39 23.86
C ILE A 21 -10.65 12.62 25.37
N GLU A 22 -11.63 11.95 25.98
CA GLU A 22 -11.91 12.06 27.40
C GLU A 22 -10.77 11.53 28.27
N GLU A 23 -10.16 10.42 27.89
CA GLU A 23 -8.98 9.87 28.55
C GLU A 23 -7.81 10.84 28.47
N ARG A 24 -7.54 11.40 27.28
CA ARG A 24 -6.50 12.40 27.07
C ARG A 24 -6.72 13.67 27.91
N ALA A 25 -7.97 14.14 28.02
CA ALA A 25 -8.30 15.29 28.84
C ALA A 25 -8.01 15.02 30.33
N ARG A 26 -8.39 13.84 30.82
CA ARG A 26 -8.11 13.40 32.21
C ARG A 26 -6.61 13.26 32.50
N GLU A 27 -5.88 12.55 31.64
CA GLU A 27 -4.44 12.30 31.80
C GLU A 27 -3.61 13.60 31.87
N ARG A 28 -4.00 14.59 31.08
CA ARG A 28 -3.26 15.87 30.98
C ARG A 28 -3.86 17.00 31.82
N GLY A 29 -4.94 16.77 32.55
CA GLY A 29 -5.62 17.80 33.33
C GLY A 29 -6.09 18.98 32.47
N ARG A 30 -6.53 18.71 31.22
CA ARG A 30 -6.99 19.71 30.25
C ARG A 30 -8.50 19.58 29.99
N SER A 31 -9.09 20.60 29.36
CA SER A 31 -10.48 20.53 28.94
C SER A 31 -10.68 19.52 27.80
N ALA A 32 -11.87 18.93 27.70
CA ALA A 32 -12.24 18.06 26.57
C ALA A 32 -12.13 18.78 25.22
N GLU A 33 -12.39 20.09 25.19
CA GLU A 33 -12.23 20.93 24.00
C GLU A 33 -10.76 20.99 23.52
N ALA A 34 -9.81 21.14 24.46
CA ALA A 34 -8.40 21.15 24.15
C ALA A 34 -7.91 19.80 23.60
N ALA A 35 -8.38 18.68 24.19
CA ALA A 35 -8.09 17.34 23.69
C ALA A 35 -8.73 17.08 22.32
N ARG A 36 -9.95 17.59 22.07
CA ARG A 36 -10.61 17.53 20.77
C ARG A 36 -9.83 18.31 19.70
N ALA A 37 -9.35 19.51 20.01
CA ALA A 37 -8.52 20.30 19.10
C ALA A 37 -7.20 19.56 18.74
N GLU A 38 -6.63 18.80 19.70
CA GLU A 38 -5.48 17.92 19.45
C GLU A 38 -5.85 16.79 18.47
N ALA A 39 -7.00 16.12 18.65
CA ALA A 39 -7.50 15.10 17.75
C ALA A 39 -7.77 15.64 16.34
N GLU A 40 -8.30 16.86 16.22
CA GLU A 40 -8.49 17.53 14.93
C GLU A 40 -7.16 17.80 14.20
N LYS A 41 -6.12 18.18 14.96
CA LYS A 41 -4.78 18.36 14.40
C LYS A 41 -4.23 17.02 13.90
N MET A 42 -4.40 15.94 14.68
CA MET A 42 -4.02 14.59 14.28
C MET A 42 -4.76 14.13 13.02
N PHE A 43 -6.07 14.37 12.94
CA PHE A 43 -6.83 14.07 11.72
C PHE A 43 -6.29 14.83 10.51
N ARG A 44 -5.96 16.11 10.64
CA ARG A 44 -5.36 16.91 9.55
C ARG A 44 -3.98 16.41 9.13
N GLU A 45 -3.23 15.85 10.06
CA GLU A 45 -1.95 15.19 9.81
C GLU A 45 -2.15 13.89 9.01
N ILE A 46 -3.14 13.08 9.37
CA ILE A 46 -3.44 11.77 8.77
C ILE A 46 -4.10 11.91 7.41
N ALA A 47 -5.24 12.56 7.34
CA ALA A 47 -6.22 12.40 6.27
C ALA A 47 -5.75 12.87 4.89
N ALA A 48 -6.10 12.12 3.86
CA ALA A 48 -6.04 12.54 2.47
C ALA A 48 -6.98 13.74 2.21
N ASN A 49 -6.70 14.47 1.14
CA ASN A 49 -7.53 15.57 0.64
C ASN A 49 -7.67 15.45 -0.88
N MET A 50 -8.20 14.33 -1.32
CA MET A 50 -8.30 13.98 -2.74
C MET A 50 -9.10 15.03 -3.52
N ASN A 51 -8.59 15.40 -4.70
CA ASN A 51 -9.21 16.38 -5.59
C ASN A 51 -9.19 15.86 -7.03
N SER A 52 -10.35 15.75 -7.66
CA SER A 52 -10.50 15.18 -9.00
C SER A 52 -9.75 15.93 -10.09
N THR A 53 -9.78 17.26 -10.05
CA THR A 53 -9.04 18.09 -11.03
C THR A 53 -7.54 17.88 -10.88
N PHE A 54 -7.06 17.85 -9.63
CA PHE A 54 -5.64 17.63 -9.36
C PHE A 54 -5.19 16.22 -9.77
N LEU A 55 -6.03 15.22 -9.52
CA LEU A 55 -5.81 13.85 -10.00
C LEU A 55 -5.68 13.79 -11.52
N ALA A 56 -6.58 14.45 -12.26
CA ALA A 56 -6.55 14.48 -13.72
C ALA A 56 -5.25 15.10 -14.25
N VAL A 57 -4.85 16.26 -13.71
CA VAL A 57 -3.62 16.94 -14.12
C VAL A 57 -2.39 16.09 -13.79
N LEU A 58 -2.32 15.57 -12.56
CA LEU A 58 -1.15 14.76 -12.18
C LEU A 58 -1.09 13.45 -12.96
N ASN A 59 -2.23 12.83 -13.28
CA ASN A 59 -2.27 11.64 -14.11
C ASN A 59 -1.64 11.89 -15.49
N VAL A 60 -1.93 13.01 -16.14
CA VAL A 60 -1.31 13.39 -17.43
C VAL A 60 0.20 13.50 -17.28
N ILE A 61 0.67 14.20 -16.24
CA ILE A 61 2.10 14.40 -15.99
C ILE A 61 2.80 13.06 -15.73
N VAL A 62 2.26 12.26 -14.82
CA VAL A 62 2.87 10.96 -14.42
C VAL A 62 2.84 9.98 -15.59
N THR A 63 1.76 9.95 -16.38
CA THR A 63 1.69 9.12 -17.60
C THR A 63 2.75 9.53 -18.61
N ALA A 64 2.97 10.83 -18.83
CA ALA A 64 4.04 11.31 -19.72
C ALA A 64 5.42 10.91 -19.20
N VAL A 65 5.66 11.00 -17.90
CA VAL A 65 6.91 10.53 -17.25
C VAL A 65 7.07 9.02 -17.46
N PHE A 66 6.05 8.22 -17.20
CA PHE A 66 6.13 6.76 -17.34
C PHE A 66 6.37 6.32 -18.79
N ARG A 67 5.71 6.94 -19.76
CA ARG A 67 5.98 6.70 -21.20
C ARG A 67 7.41 7.06 -21.59
N ARG A 68 8.04 7.99 -20.90
CA ARG A 68 9.44 8.37 -21.14
C ARG A 68 10.42 7.41 -20.46
N VAL A 69 10.05 6.93 -19.27
CA VAL A 69 10.90 6.13 -18.36
C VAL A 69 10.83 4.63 -18.71
N PHE A 70 9.63 4.09 -18.92
CA PHE A 70 9.42 2.69 -19.25
C PHE A 70 9.27 2.46 -20.75
N VAL A 71 9.68 1.29 -21.20
CA VAL A 71 9.45 0.80 -22.57
C VAL A 71 7.99 0.38 -22.72
N SER A 72 7.50 -0.42 -21.76
CA SER A 72 6.10 -0.81 -21.64
C SER A 72 5.70 -0.92 -20.16
N ILE A 73 4.40 -0.78 -19.92
CA ILE A 73 3.77 -1.13 -18.64
C ILE A 73 2.68 -2.13 -18.99
N GLU A 74 2.89 -3.36 -18.56
CA GLU A 74 2.01 -4.48 -18.87
C GLU A 74 1.21 -4.87 -17.62
N THR A 75 -0.02 -5.30 -17.82
CA THR A 75 -0.90 -5.71 -16.73
C THR A 75 -1.51 -7.07 -16.99
N SER A 76 -1.71 -7.83 -15.93
CA SER A 76 -2.47 -9.08 -15.98
C SER A 76 -3.46 -9.15 -14.81
N GLY A 77 -4.67 -9.63 -15.07
CA GLY A 77 -5.72 -9.82 -14.04
C GLY A 77 -6.47 -8.55 -13.61
N LEU A 78 -6.18 -7.39 -14.21
CA LEU A 78 -6.83 -6.12 -13.86
C LEU A 78 -8.35 -6.12 -14.15
N GLU A 79 -8.78 -6.73 -15.24
CA GLU A 79 -10.18 -6.76 -15.66
C GLU A 79 -11.07 -7.38 -14.57
N LYS A 80 -10.59 -8.48 -13.98
CA LYS A 80 -11.27 -9.16 -12.88
C LYS A 80 -11.37 -8.25 -11.65
N VAL A 81 -10.29 -7.59 -11.29
CA VAL A 81 -10.26 -6.64 -10.16
C VAL A 81 -11.19 -5.45 -10.40
N ALA A 82 -11.25 -4.94 -11.64
CA ALA A 82 -12.15 -3.86 -12.00
C ALA A 82 -13.64 -4.21 -11.81
N GLU A 83 -14.03 -5.46 -11.99
CA GLU A 83 -15.40 -5.93 -11.71
C GLU A 83 -15.70 -5.93 -10.21
N TYR A 84 -14.76 -6.41 -9.37
CA TYR A 84 -14.91 -6.36 -7.91
C TYR A 84 -14.96 -4.92 -7.40
N ALA A 85 -14.08 -4.04 -7.90
CA ALA A 85 -14.01 -2.64 -7.51
C ALA A 85 -15.30 -1.84 -7.74
N LYS A 86 -16.13 -2.25 -8.71
CA LYS A 86 -17.44 -1.62 -8.98
C LYS A 86 -18.50 -1.97 -7.95
N ARG A 87 -18.35 -3.07 -7.24
CA ARG A 87 -19.40 -3.65 -6.37
C ARG A 87 -19.02 -3.67 -4.90
N HIS A 88 -17.74 -3.77 -4.60
CA HIS A 88 -17.18 -3.96 -3.25
C HIS A 88 -16.03 -3.00 -2.99
N PRO A 89 -15.79 -2.61 -1.73
CA PRO A 89 -14.53 -2.01 -1.34
C PRO A 89 -13.40 -3.01 -1.59
N ILE A 90 -12.30 -2.51 -2.13
CA ILE A 90 -11.10 -3.30 -2.36
C ILE A 90 -9.90 -2.67 -1.68
N VAL A 91 -9.00 -3.50 -1.21
CA VAL A 91 -7.72 -3.11 -0.62
C VAL A 91 -6.61 -3.70 -1.48
N LEU A 92 -5.88 -2.84 -2.16
CA LEU A 92 -4.73 -3.22 -2.99
C LEU A 92 -3.54 -3.48 -2.08
N VAL A 93 -2.94 -4.64 -2.21
CA VAL A 93 -1.78 -5.03 -1.41
C VAL A 93 -0.61 -5.39 -2.34
N PRO A 94 0.11 -4.38 -2.84
CA PRO A 94 1.23 -4.60 -3.75
C PRO A 94 2.51 -5.04 -3.02
N SER A 95 3.37 -5.78 -3.74
CA SER A 95 4.77 -5.92 -3.39
C SER A 95 5.47 -4.55 -3.47
N HIS A 96 6.43 -4.28 -2.58
CA HIS A 96 7.10 -2.98 -2.55
C HIS A 96 8.52 -3.08 -3.08
N ARG A 97 8.72 -2.63 -4.33
CA ARG A 97 10.00 -2.71 -5.05
C ARG A 97 10.62 -1.33 -5.34
N SER A 98 9.78 -0.34 -5.68
CA SER A 98 10.19 0.98 -6.13
C SER A 98 9.40 2.09 -5.45
N TYR A 99 9.94 3.30 -5.42
CA TYR A 99 9.19 4.51 -5.04
C TYR A 99 8.05 4.83 -6.03
N PHE A 100 8.05 4.24 -7.21
CA PHE A 100 7.02 4.48 -8.22
C PHE A 100 5.81 3.54 -8.11
N ASP A 101 5.88 2.51 -7.26
CA ASP A 101 4.83 1.48 -7.16
C ASP A 101 3.43 2.08 -6.97
N PHE A 102 3.27 2.98 -5.99
CA PHE A 102 1.99 3.60 -5.70
C PHE A 102 1.49 4.54 -6.82
N LEU A 103 2.40 5.20 -7.53
CA LEU A 103 2.03 6.04 -8.66
C LEU A 103 1.58 5.20 -9.87
N LEU A 104 2.21 4.04 -10.09
CA LEU A 104 1.83 3.11 -11.15
C LEU A 104 0.38 2.63 -10.96
N LEU A 105 0.00 2.20 -9.76
CA LEU A 105 -1.35 1.75 -9.48
C LEU A 105 -2.37 2.89 -9.60
N SER A 106 -2.05 4.09 -9.08
CA SER A 106 -2.92 5.26 -9.19
C SER A 106 -3.20 5.63 -10.65
N VAL A 107 -2.17 5.68 -11.50
CA VAL A 107 -2.31 5.99 -12.93
C VAL A 107 -3.07 4.90 -13.65
N LEU A 108 -2.80 3.63 -13.33
CA LEU A 108 -3.47 2.48 -13.94
C LEU A 108 -4.98 2.49 -13.63
N PHE A 109 -5.35 2.70 -12.37
CA PHE A 109 -6.75 2.80 -11.96
C PHE A 109 -7.46 3.95 -12.67
N TYR A 110 -6.82 5.12 -12.71
CA TYR A 110 -7.39 6.28 -13.42
C TYR A 110 -7.58 6.01 -14.91
N ALA A 111 -6.60 5.38 -15.58
CA ALA A 111 -6.67 5.04 -17.00
C ALA A 111 -7.80 4.04 -17.33
N HIS A 112 -8.17 3.19 -16.37
CA HIS A 112 -9.28 2.23 -16.50
C HIS A 112 -10.59 2.74 -15.91
N HIS A 113 -10.74 4.06 -15.72
CA HIS A 113 -11.93 4.71 -15.18
C HIS A 113 -12.36 4.19 -13.79
N LEU A 114 -11.41 3.70 -13.03
CA LEU A 114 -11.57 3.34 -11.63
C LEU A 114 -11.15 4.50 -10.72
N VAL A 115 -11.72 4.56 -9.54
CA VAL A 115 -11.31 5.57 -8.55
C VAL A 115 -9.92 5.21 -8.04
N PRO A 116 -8.91 6.10 -8.16
CA PRO A 116 -7.59 5.86 -7.59
C PRO A 116 -7.64 5.57 -6.09
N PRO A 117 -6.75 4.71 -5.58
CA PRO A 117 -6.79 4.29 -4.19
C PRO A 117 -6.42 5.41 -3.21
N HIS A 118 -6.91 5.27 -1.97
CA HIS A 118 -6.36 5.96 -0.82
C HIS A 118 -5.10 5.22 -0.37
N ILE A 119 -3.95 5.89 -0.42
CA ILE A 119 -2.63 5.27 -0.28
C ILE A 119 -2.08 5.50 1.12
N ALA A 120 -1.85 4.43 1.87
CA ALA A 120 -1.21 4.50 3.16
C ALA A 120 0.29 4.77 3.02
N SER A 121 0.75 5.93 3.46
CA SER A 121 2.13 6.39 3.34
C SER A 121 2.72 6.76 4.70
N ARG A 122 4.05 6.77 4.82
CA ARG A 122 4.71 7.22 6.04
C ARG A 122 4.79 8.75 6.11
N GLU A 123 4.83 9.29 7.33
CA GLU A 123 4.88 10.72 7.63
C GLU A 123 6.03 11.46 6.92
N ASN A 124 7.19 10.82 6.71
CA ASN A 124 8.33 11.43 6.01
C ASN A 124 8.03 11.84 4.56
N MET A 125 6.97 11.31 3.96
CA MET A 125 6.47 11.73 2.64
C MET A 125 5.40 12.83 2.73
N GLY A 126 4.92 13.13 3.94
CA GLY A 126 3.83 14.08 4.22
C GLY A 126 4.24 15.54 4.31
N PHE A 127 5.53 15.86 4.23
CA PHE A 127 6.06 17.21 4.43
C PHE A 127 6.33 17.97 3.13
N GLY A 128 6.29 19.32 3.24
CA GLY A 128 6.61 20.22 2.15
C GLY A 128 5.65 20.12 0.94
N PRO A 129 6.11 20.51 -0.25
CA PRO A 129 5.26 20.53 -1.45
C PRO A 129 4.81 19.14 -1.89
N PHE A 130 5.62 18.11 -1.66
CA PHE A 130 5.25 16.73 -1.99
C PHE A 130 4.12 16.21 -1.12
N GLY A 131 4.12 16.51 0.18
CA GLY A 131 3.02 16.14 1.06
C GLY A 131 1.69 16.75 0.65
N PHE A 132 1.71 18.00 0.17
CA PHE A 132 0.52 18.64 -0.40
C PHE A 132 0.03 17.91 -1.66
N ILE A 133 0.95 17.58 -2.59
CA ILE A 133 0.64 16.87 -3.84
C ILE A 133 0.06 15.49 -3.53
N PHE A 134 0.74 14.72 -2.69
CA PHE A 134 0.32 13.35 -2.38
C PHE A 134 -1.03 13.29 -1.68
N ARG A 135 -1.33 14.22 -0.76
CA ARG A 135 -2.67 14.30 -0.16
C ARG A 135 -3.77 14.53 -1.20
N ARG A 136 -3.48 15.31 -2.24
CA ARG A 136 -4.44 15.61 -3.31
C ARG A 136 -4.69 14.43 -4.26
N VAL A 137 -3.81 13.46 -4.28
CA VAL A 137 -3.96 12.22 -5.06
C VAL A 137 -4.36 11.01 -4.23
N GLY A 138 -4.71 11.21 -2.96
CA GLY A 138 -5.26 10.16 -2.12
C GLY A 138 -4.32 9.63 -1.04
N ALA A 139 -3.07 10.09 -0.96
CA ALA A 139 -2.19 9.64 0.10
C ALA A 139 -2.65 10.17 1.47
N PHE A 140 -2.66 9.28 2.46
CA PHE A 140 -2.81 9.60 3.86
C PHE A 140 -1.59 9.10 4.64
N PHE A 141 -1.28 9.75 5.75
CA PHE A 141 0.03 9.57 6.38
C PHE A 141 -0.08 8.98 7.76
N MET A 142 0.84 8.04 8.05
CA MET A 142 0.98 7.42 9.36
C MET A 142 2.33 7.78 9.98
N ARG A 143 2.33 7.99 11.29
CA ARG A 143 3.55 8.15 12.09
C ARG A 143 4.34 6.86 12.13
N LYS A 144 5.61 6.98 12.47
CA LYS A 144 6.52 5.83 12.63
C LYS A 144 6.07 4.89 13.74
N SER A 145 5.50 5.43 14.82
CA SER A 145 4.93 4.67 15.94
C SER A 145 3.48 5.06 16.21
N PHE A 146 2.75 4.18 16.88
CA PHE A 146 1.39 4.36 17.36
C PHE A 146 1.32 4.34 18.89
N ASP A 147 2.36 4.85 19.54
CA ASP A 147 2.47 4.88 21.01
C ASP A 147 1.51 5.90 21.65
N ASP A 148 1.06 6.89 20.89
CA ASP A 148 0.05 7.84 21.32
C ASP A 148 -1.37 7.23 21.15
N PRO A 149 -2.11 6.93 22.24
CA PRO A 149 -3.41 6.29 22.18
C PRO A 149 -4.44 7.12 21.38
N LEU A 150 -4.48 8.45 21.57
CA LEU A 150 -5.41 9.31 20.86
C LEU A 150 -5.12 9.30 19.36
N TYR A 151 -3.86 9.40 18.97
CA TYR A 151 -3.46 9.32 17.56
C TYR A 151 -3.86 7.99 16.93
N LYS A 152 -3.63 6.88 17.65
CA LYS A 152 -3.97 5.52 17.21
C LYS A 152 -5.48 5.39 16.95
N GLU A 153 -6.33 5.88 17.84
CA GLU A 153 -7.78 5.78 17.68
C GLU A 153 -8.30 6.70 16.56
N VAL A 154 -7.73 7.91 16.37
CA VAL A 154 -8.07 8.78 15.23
C VAL A 154 -7.68 8.12 13.91
N PHE A 155 -6.49 7.51 13.85
CA PHE A 155 -6.02 6.81 12.64
C PHE A 155 -6.91 5.60 12.31
N ARG A 156 -7.21 4.76 13.31
CA ARG A 156 -8.09 3.60 13.18
C ARG A 156 -9.47 4.01 12.69
N ALA A 157 -10.07 5.03 13.31
CA ALA A 157 -11.38 5.55 12.90
C ALA A 157 -11.38 6.10 11.45
N TYR A 158 -10.24 6.63 10.98
CA TYR A 158 -10.09 7.06 9.60
C TYR A 158 -10.06 5.86 8.63
N VAL A 159 -9.32 4.80 8.93
CA VAL A 159 -9.32 3.56 8.13
C VAL A 159 -10.71 2.91 8.11
N GLU A 160 -11.37 2.79 9.27
CA GLU A 160 -12.75 2.31 9.38
C GLU A 160 -13.72 3.15 8.52
N TYR A 161 -13.54 4.47 8.49
CA TYR A 161 -14.29 5.36 7.61
C TYR A 161 -14.08 5.00 6.13
N LEU A 162 -12.85 4.78 5.68
CA LEU A 162 -12.56 4.42 4.29
C LEU A 162 -13.22 3.11 3.88
N VAL A 163 -13.17 2.09 4.75
CA VAL A 163 -13.85 0.79 4.52
C VAL A 163 -15.36 0.98 4.45
N ARG A 164 -15.95 1.69 5.42
CA ARG A 164 -17.40 1.91 5.50
C ARG A 164 -17.95 2.66 4.29
N GLU A 165 -17.24 3.67 3.81
CA GLU A 165 -17.65 4.44 2.62
C GLU A 165 -17.38 3.66 1.31
N GLY A 166 -16.57 2.60 1.35
CA GLY A 166 -16.28 1.75 0.19
C GLY A 166 -15.17 2.29 -0.68
N PHE A 167 -14.26 3.10 -0.13
CA PHE A 167 -13.12 3.58 -0.88
C PHE A 167 -12.08 2.48 -1.12
N THR A 168 -11.53 2.46 -2.32
CA THR A 168 -10.34 1.66 -2.62
C THR A 168 -9.17 2.16 -1.79
N GLN A 169 -8.46 1.24 -1.14
CA GLN A 169 -7.27 1.52 -0.35
C GLN A 169 -6.06 0.82 -0.94
N GLU A 170 -4.88 1.31 -0.61
CA GLU A 170 -3.59 0.70 -0.97
C GLU A 170 -2.63 0.80 0.20
N PHE A 171 -2.02 -0.32 0.56
CA PHE A 171 -0.93 -0.34 1.51
C PHE A 171 0.08 -1.44 1.20
N PHE A 172 1.33 -1.21 1.58
CA PHE A 172 2.40 -2.18 1.39
C PHE A 172 2.54 -3.05 2.64
N ILE A 173 2.15 -4.32 2.55
CA ILE A 173 2.14 -5.25 3.69
C ILE A 173 3.55 -5.50 4.25
N GLU A 174 4.58 -5.32 3.45
CA GLU A 174 5.98 -5.42 3.83
C GLU A 174 6.42 -4.24 4.74
N GLY A 175 5.71 -3.10 4.68
CA GLY A 175 5.96 -1.88 5.45
C GLY A 175 7.25 -1.13 5.09
N THR A 176 8.08 -1.67 4.20
CA THR A 176 9.28 -1.03 3.64
C THR A 176 9.64 -1.70 2.32
N ARG A 177 10.44 -1.02 1.45
CA ARG A 177 10.87 -1.60 0.18
C ARG A 177 11.80 -2.80 0.39
N SER A 178 11.57 -3.87 -0.38
CA SER A 178 12.54 -4.95 -0.48
C SER A 178 13.75 -4.49 -1.32
N ARG A 179 14.95 -4.71 -0.78
CA ARG A 179 16.23 -4.41 -1.46
C ARG A 179 16.84 -5.62 -2.15
N THR A 180 16.45 -6.80 -1.70
CA THR A 180 16.97 -8.08 -2.23
C THR A 180 16.07 -8.71 -3.27
N GLY A 181 14.90 -8.12 -3.53
CA GLY A 181 13.86 -8.70 -4.38
C GLY A 181 13.01 -9.77 -3.68
N ARG A 182 13.38 -10.24 -2.49
CA ARG A 182 12.56 -11.17 -1.71
C ARG A 182 11.40 -10.42 -1.05
N THR A 183 10.22 -11.02 -1.04
CA THR A 183 9.08 -10.51 -0.28
C THR A 183 9.38 -10.66 1.22
N MET A 184 9.16 -9.59 1.97
CA MET A 184 9.45 -9.56 3.40
C MET A 184 8.28 -10.11 4.21
N ALA A 185 8.54 -10.45 5.48
CA ALA A 185 7.50 -10.88 6.39
C ALA A 185 6.40 -9.81 6.52
N PRO A 186 5.12 -10.20 6.51
CA PRO A 186 4.01 -9.26 6.55
C PRO A 186 3.91 -8.50 7.87
N LYS A 187 3.53 -7.22 7.81
CA LYS A 187 3.16 -6.40 8.95
C LYS A 187 1.64 -6.32 9.06
N ARG A 188 1.11 -6.82 10.15
CA ARG A 188 -0.33 -7.02 10.39
C ARG A 188 -1.12 -5.75 10.69
N GLY A 189 -0.46 -4.69 11.19
CA GLY A 189 -1.14 -3.56 11.82
C GLY A 189 -2.23 -2.94 10.94
N PHE A 190 -1.90 -2.62 9.69
CA PHE A 190 -2.87 -2.02 8.77
C PHE A 190 -3.97 -3.02 8.37
N LEU A 191 -3.59 -4.25 8.03
CA LEU A 191 -4.53 -5.31 7.69
C LEU A 191 -5.56 -5.55 8.82
N SER A 192 -5.11 -5.52 10.08
CA SER A 192 -6.00 -5.65 11.24
C SER A 192 -7.04 -4.53 11.30
N TRP A 193 -6.66 -3.30 10.99
CA TRP A 193 -7.60 -2.17 10.99
C TRP A 193 -8.63 -2.25 9.85
N ASP A 194 -8.23 -2.77 8.67
CA ASP A 194 -9.19 -3.04 7.58
C ASP A 194 -10.19 -4.14 7.98
N VAL A 195 -9.71 -5.20 8.65
CA VAL A 195 -10.58 -6.26 9.21
C VAL A 195 -11.55 -5.66 10.24
N ASP A 196 -11.06 -4.85 11.17
CA ASP A 196 -11.88 -4.16 12.16
C ASP A 196 -12.93 -3.24 11.51
N GLY A 197 -12.51 -2.48 10.50
CA GLY A 197 -13.39 -1.60 9.73
C GLY A 197 -14.48 -2.37 8.99
N PHE A 198 -14.15 -3.54 8.44
CA PHE A 198 -15.13 -4.42 7.82
C PHE A 198 -16.12 -4.98 8.85
N LEU A 199 -15.64 -5.48 9.98
CA LEU A 199 -16.48 -6.02 11.06
C LEU A 199 -17.45 -4.97 11.62
N ALA A 200 -17.00 -3.71 11.76
CA ALA A 200 -17.80 -2.59 12.22
C ALA A 200 -18.75 -2.03 11.15
N SER A 201 -18.62 -2.45 9.90
CA SER A 201 -19.40 -1.94 8.77
C SER A 201 -20.60 -2.84 8.43
N GLN A 202 -21.56 -2.29 7.64
CA GLN A 202 -22.65 -3.05 7.04
C GLN A 202 -22.30 -3.58 5.64
N ARG A 203 -21.01 -3.56 5.27
CA ARG A 203 -20.56 -4.06 3.97
C ARG A 203 -20.73 -5.57 3.88
N ARG A 204 -21.17 -6.04 2.70
CA ARG A 204 -21.33 -7.47 2.44
C ARG A 204 -20.01 -8.18 2.34
N ASP A 205 -19.02 -7.52 1.72
CA ASP A 205 -17.67 -8.05 1.57
C ASP A 205 -16.63 -6.91 1.46
N LEU A 206 -15.37 -7.27 1.66
CA LEU A 206 -14.15 -6.50 1.40
C LEU A 206 -13.15 -7.43 0.73
N PHE A 207 -12.54 -7.03 -0.37
CA PHE A 207 -11.57 -7.85 -1.06
C PHE A 207 -10.15 -7.33 -0.87
N PHE A 208 -9.24 -8.18 -0.40
CA PHE A 208 -7.82 -7.93 -0.50
C PHE A 208 -7.31 -8.40 -1.86
N VAL A 209 -6.65 -7.51 -2.60
CA VAL A 209 -6.11 -7.80 -3.92
C VAL A 209 -4.59 -7.84 -3.84
N PRO A 210 -3.98 -9.03 -3.81
CA PRO A 210 -2.53 -9.18 -3.87
C PRO A 210 -2.01 -8.73 -5.22
N ILE A 211 -0.94 -7.92 -5.25
CA ILE A 211 -0.38 -7.41 -6.51
C ILE A 211 1.13 -7.61 -6.50
N ALA A 212 1.65 -8.25 -7.54
CA ALA A 212 3.08 -8.32 -7.78
C ALA A 212 3.49 -7.26 -8.80
N ILE A 213 4.47 -6.43 -8.45
CA ILE A 213 5.06 -5.46 -9.36
C ILE A 213 6.48 -5.92 -9.67
N THR A 214 6.77 -6.16 -10.93
CA THR A 214 8.06 -6.66 -11.43
C THR A 214 8.63 -5.67 -12.43
N TYR A 215 9.89 -5.31 -12.25
CA TYR A 215 10.64 -4.42 -13.14
C TYR A 215 11.75 -5.18 -13.83
N GLU A 216 12.01 -4.93 -15.12
CA GLU A 216 13.22 -5.42 -15.77
C GLU A 216 14.47 -4.78 -15.16
N ARG A 217 14.38 -3.48 -14.83
CA ARG A 217 15.40 -2.73 -14.12
C ARG A 217 14.78 -1.78 -13.11
N LEU A 218 15.31 -1.76 -11.91
CA LEU A 218 14.90 -0.80 -10.89
C LEU A 218 15.60 0.55 -11.09
N ILE A 219 14.84 1.62 -11.02
CA ILE A 219 15.36 2.99 -11.13
C ILE A 219 16.36 3.26 -9.99
N GLU A 220 16.14 2.63 -8.86
CA GLU A 220 16.95 2.73 -7.65
C GLU A 220 18.08 1.71 -7.56
N GLU A 221 18.36 0.91 -8.61
CA GLU A 221 19.35 -0.18 -8.59
C GLU A 221 20.72 0.26 -8.08
N GLY A 222 21.21 1.44 -8.52
CA GLY A 222 22.51 1.95 -8.09
C GLY A 222 22.59 2.22 -6.58
N SER A 223 21.54 2.81 -6.00
CA SER A 223 21.54 3.08 -4.54
C SER A 223 21.34 1.80 -3.72
N MET A 224 20.61 0.83 -4.26
CA MET A 224 20.45 -0.48 -3.61
C MET A 224 21.76 -1.28 -3.62
N LEU A 225 22.51 -1.25 -4.72
CA LEU A 225 23.81 -1.89 -4.82
C LEU A 225 24.82 -1.27 -3.86
N ASP A 226 24.86 0.07 -3.75
CA ASP A 226 25.70 0.78 -2.79
C ASP A 226 25.40 0.33 -1.35
N GLU A 227 24.11 0.25 -0.96
CA GLU A 227 23.69 -0.20 0.36
C GLU A 227 24.04 -1.69 0.60
N LEU A 228 23.84 -2.57 -0.37
CA LEU A 228 24.19 -3.99 -0.28
C LEU A 228 25.69 -4.23 -0.19
N SER A 229 26.49 -3.31 -0.74
CA SER A 229 27.97 -3.34 -0.66
C SER A 229 28.53 -2.76 0.63
N GLY A 230 27.69 -2.45 1.62
CA GLY A 230 28.11 -1.91 2.94
C GLY A 230 28.05 -0.39 3.04
N GLY A 231 27.52 0.31 2.07
CA GLY A 231 27.27 1.75 2.13
C GLY A 231 26.21 2.11 3.17
N ALA A 232 26.27 3.33 3.72
CA ALA A 232 25.28 3.80 4.68
C ALA A 232 23.88 3.82 4.07
N LYS A 233 22.89 3.33 4.84
CA LYS A 233 21.48 3.39 4.49
C LYS A 233 21.07 4.85 4.30
N LYS A 234 20.76 5.23 3.07
CA LYS A 234 20.23 6.57 2.76
C LYS A 234 18.77 6.61 3.17
N ASP A 235 18.38 7.68 3.87
CA ASP A 235 16.98 7.90 4.22
C ASP A 235 16.11 7.90 2.96
N GLU A 236 14.95 7.23 3.09
CA GLU A 236 13.94 7.17 2.05
C GLU A 236 13.30 8.56 1.85
N SER A 237 14.03 9.48 1.24
CA SER A 237 13.51 10.80 0.91
C SER A 237 13.28 10.90 -0.60
N MET A 238 12.11 11.39 -0.96
CA MET A 238 11.76 11.72 -2.35
C MET A 238 12.65 12.82 -2.95
N LEU A 239 13.44 13.53 -2.14
CA LEU A 239 14.46 14.48 -2.60
C LEU A 239 15.53 13.82 -3.48
N GLY A 240 15.75 12.51 -3.35
CA GLY A 240 16.54 11.72 -4.31
C GLY A 240 15.93 11.65 -5.71
N LEU A 241 14.61 11.77 -5.82
CA LEU A 241 13.89 11.83 -7.11
C LEU A 241 14.10 13.18 -7.83
N VAL A 242 14.53 14.23 -7.14
CA VAL A 242 14.91 15.51 -7.77
C VAL A 242 16.20 15.38 -8.60
N ARG A 243 16.96 14.31 -8.43
CA ARG A 243 17.92 13.87 -9.46
C ARG A 243 17.24 13.28 -10.70
N ALA A 244 15.95 13.50 -10.85
CA ALA A 244 15.04 13.07 -11.90
C ALA A 244 15.55 13.26 -13.32
N ARG A 245 16.42 14.27 -13.58
CA ARG A 245 17.03 14.45 -14.90
C ARG A 245 17.83 13.21 -15.38
N LYS A 246 18.48 12.49 -14.47
CA LYS A 246 19.16 11.22 -14.79
C LYS A 246 18.16 10.10 -15.07
N VAL A 247 17.08 10.03 -14.30
CA VAL A 247 16.01 9.04 -14.48
C VAL A 247 15.33 9.21 -15.83
N LEU A 248 14.96 10.46 -16.19
CA LEU A 248 14.28 10.79 -17.44
C LEU A 248 15.17 10.63 -18.71
N ARG A 249 16.50 10.56 -18.56
CA ARG A 249 17.41 10.38 -19.68
C ARG A 249 17.56 8.94 -20.16
N ARG A 250 17.19 7.97 -19.34
CA ARG A 250 17.32 6.53 -19.64
C ARG A 250 15.95 5.88 -19.71
N ARG A 251 15.85 4.80 -20.48
CA ARG A 251 14.74 3.86 -20.41
C ARG A 251 15.13 2.71 -19.48
N TRP A 252 14.20 2.31 -18.63
CA TRP A 252 14.44 1.35 -17.56
C TRP A 252 13.82 -0.02 -17.83
N GLY A 253 13.53 -0.31 -19.12
CA GLY A 253 12.86 -1.55 -19.49
C GLY A 253 11.37 -1.52 -19.20
N SER A 254 10.79 -2.70 -19.08
CA SER A 254 9.36 -2.87 -18.87
C SER A 254 9.03 -3.04 -17.39
N ALA A 255 7.82 -2.59 -17.00
CA ALA A 255 7.21 -2.90 -15.73
C ALA A 255 6.00 -3.81 -15.95
N HIS A 256 5.87 -4.88 -15.17
CA HIS A 256 4.72 -5.77 -15.21
C HIS A 256 3.98 -5.74 -13.88
N ILE A 257 2.67 -5.51 -13.92
CA ILE A 257 1.78 -5.43 -12.78
C ILE A 257 0.80 -6.59 -12.85
N SER A 258 1.01 -7.59 -12.00
CA SER A 258 0.17 -8.79 -11.94
C SER A 258 -0.79 -8.70 -10.78
N PHE A 259 -2.09 -8.66 -11.07
CA PHE A 259 -3.14 -8.75 -10.07
C PHE A 259 -3.42 -10.22 -9.78
N GLY A 260 -3.10 -10.65 -8.56
CA GLY A 260 -3.40 -11.99 -8.08
C GLY A 260 -4.89 -12.19 -7.80
N GLU A 261 -5.25 -13.41 -7.45
CA GLU A 261 -6.64 -13.76 -7.11
C GLU A 261 -7.10 -13.00 -5.87
N PRO A 262 -8.18 -12.18 -5.95
CA PRO A 262 -8.71 -11.45 -4.81
C PRO A 262 -9.11 -12.38 -3.66
N ILE A 263 -8.92 -11.94 -2.42
CA ILE A 263 -9.29 -12.66 -1.21
C ILE A 263 -10.53 -12.01 -0.62
N SER A 264 -11.67 -12.70 -0.65
CA SER A 264 -12.88 -12.31 0.05
C SER A 264 -12.64 -12.36 1.57
N LEU A 265 -12.87 -11.26 2.25
CA LEU A 265 -12.78 -11.21 3.70
C LEU A 265 -14.00 -11.87 4.34
N ALA A 266 -15.19 -11.70 3.74
CA ALA A 266 -16.40 -12.34 4.22
C ALA A 266 -16.29 -13.87 4.19
N ASP A 267 -15.87 -14.45 3.05
CA ASP A 267 -15.66 -15.89 2.93
C ASP A 267 -14.56 -16.39 3.88
N SER A 268 -13.49 -15.61 4.04
CA SER A 268 -12.37 -15.97 4.93
C SER A 268 -12.78 -15.98 6.40
N ILE A 269 -13.64 -15.08 6.84
CA ILE A 269 -14.16 -15.01 8.21
C ILE A 269 -15.23 -16.10 8.42
N GLY A 270 -16.11 -16.30 7.42
CA GLY A 270 -17.25 -17.22 7.54
C GLY A 270 -18.16 -16.86 8.72
N ASP A 271 -18.61 -17.85 9.46
CA ASP A 271 -19.55 -17.69 10.58
C ASP A 271 -18.98 -16.95 11.79
N ARG A 272 -17.67 -16.71 11.84
CA ARG A 272 -16.99 -16.04 12.95
C ARG A 272 -17.15 -14.51 12.98
N ARG A 273 -17.93 -13.92 12.06
CA ARG A 273 -18.08 -12.47 11.97
C ARG A 273 -18.59 -11.83 13.28
N ALA A 274 -19.59 -12.42 13.89
CA ALA A 274 -20.16 -11.93 15.15
C ALA A 274 -19.15 -12.08 16.31
N GLN A 275 -18.47 -13.23 16.41
CA GLN A 275 -17.42 -13.50 17.39
C GLN A 275 -16.29 -12.46 17.30
N PHE A 276 -15.75 -12.25 16.10
CA PHE A 276 -14.65 -11.31 15.88
C PHE A 276 -15.06 -9.83 16.05
N ALA A 277 -16.33 -9.50 15.86
CA ALA A 277 -16.82 -8.14 16.09
C ALA A 277 -16.99 -7.82 17.58
N LEU A 278 -17.38 -8.81 18.40
CA LEU A 278 -17.62 -8.64 19.83
C LEU A 278 -16.34 -8.75 20.66
N GLU A 279 -15.42 -9.64 20.30
CA GLU A 279 -14.19 -9.96 21.05
C GLU A 279 -14.50 -10.11 22.58
N ALA A 280 -15.55 -10.88 22.88
CA ALA A 280 -16.11 -10.97 24.23
C ALA A 280 -15.15 -11.64 25.24
N THR A 281 -14.21 -12.44 24.73
CA THR A 281 -13.24 -13.17 25.55
C THR A 281 -11.80 -12.94 25.06
N GLU A 282 -10.82 -13.25 25.92
CA GLU A 282 -9.41 -13.26 25.50
C GLU A 282 -9.14 -14.29 24.40
N GLU A 283 -9.88 -15.41 24.39
CA GLU A 283 -9.78 -16.42 23.36
C GLU A 283 -10.28 -15.90 22.02
N ASP A 284 -11.41 -15.17 21.97
CA ASP A 284 -11.91 -14.51 20.76
C ASP A 284 -10.89 -13.53 20.17
N THR A 285 -10.24 -12.75 21.05
CA THR A 285 -9.18 -11.83 20.67
C THR A 285 -7.96 -12.57 20.11
N ALA A 286 -7.58 -13.69 20.73
CA ALA A 286 -6.46 -14.53 20.26
C ALA A 286 -6.79 -15.21 18.93
N ASP A 287 -8.02 -15.69 18.74
CA ASP A 287 -8.48 -16.28 17.47
C ASP A 287 -8.47 -15.28 16.33
N LYS A 288 -8.97 -14.07 16.59
CA LYS A 288 -8.92 -12.99 15.60
C LYS A 288 -7.49 -12.62 15.22
N ARG A 289 -6.56 -12.58 16.19
CA ARG A 289 -5.14 -12.33 15.90
C ARG A 289 -4.55 -13.42 15.00
N ARG A 290 -4.80 -14.69 15.31
CA ARG A 290 -4.38 -15.83 14.47
C ARG A 290 -4.95 -15.72 13.06
N PHE A 291 -6.25 -15.41 12.95
CA PHE A 291 -6.89 -15.18 11.65
C PHE A 291 -6.21 -14.09 10.83
N VAL A 292 -5.88 -12.94 11.46
CA VAL A 292 -5.19 -11.83 10.78
C VAL A 292 -3.78 -12.25 10.34
N ASP A 293 -3.08 -13.08 11.14
CA ASP A 293 -1.77 -13.62 10.78
C ASP A 293 -1.85 -14.54 9.56
N ASP A 294 -2.80 -15.46 9.55
CA ASP A 294 -3.04 -16.39 8.44
C ASP A 294 -3.47 -15.63 7.17
N LEU A 295 -4.31 -14.60 7.31
CA LEU A 295 -4.72 -13.77 6.20
C LEU A 295 -3.52 -13.00 5.61
N ALA A 296 -2.67 -12.43 6.46
CA ALA A 296 -1.46 -11.73 6.03
C ALA A 296 -0.50 -12.66 5.28
N GLN A 297 -0.32 -13.88 5.77
CA GLN A 297 0.50 -14.89 5.12
C GLN A 297 -0.07 -15.29 3.75
N ARG A 298 -1.38 -15.54 3.65
CA ARG A 298 -2.05 -15.85 2.38
C ARG A 298 -1.93 -14.70 1.36
N VAL A 299 -1.99 -13.45 1.81
CA VAL A 299 -1.76 -12.29 0.93
C VAL A 299 -0.35 -12.33 0.36
N VAL A 300 0.67 -12.55 1.19
CA VAL A 300 2.07 -12.65 0.74
C VAL A 300 2.29 -13.82 -0.22
N GLU A 301 1.72 -14.98 0.07
CA GLU A 301 1.78 -16.15 -0.81
C GLU A 301 1.17 -15.87 -2.18
N ARG A 302 0.02 -15.18 -2.22
CA ARG A 302 -0.61 -14.79 -3.50
C ARG A 302 0.15 -13.70 -4.24
N ILE A 303 0.81 -12.76 -3.53
CA ILE A 303 1.75 -11.80 -4.15
C ILE A 303 2.89 -12.57 -4.85
N ASN A 304 3.48 -13.55 -4.15
CA ASN A 304 4.56 -14.35 -4.71
C ASN A 304 4.08 -15.20 -5.90
N ALA A 305 2.91 -15.83 -5.80
CA ALA A 305 2.32 -16.62 -6.88
C ALA A 305 1.97 -15.77 -8.12
N ALA A 306 1.63 -14.49 -7.94
CA ALA A 306 1.36 -13.56 -9.02
C ALA A 306 2.63 -12.95 -9.64
N THR A 307 3.83 -13.23 -9.10
CA THR A 307 5.07 -12.62 -9.57
C THR A 307 5.41 -13.07 -10.99
N PHE A 308 5.55 -12.09 -11.88
CA PHE A 308 5.93 -12.35 -13.26
C PHE A 308 7.44 -12.56 -13.39
N ALA A 309 7.84 -13.67 -14.01
CA ALA A 309 9.23 -13.99 -14.29
C ALA A 309 9.67 -13.30 -15.60
N ASN A 310 10.23 -12.08 -15.51
CA ASN A 310 10.75 -11.39 -16.68
C ASN A 310 12.05 -12.01 -17.21
N THR A 311 12.36 -11.74 -18.47
CA THR A 311 13.54 -12.29 -19.17
C THR A 311 14.85 -12.03 -18.41
N THR A 312 15.00 -10.86 -17.82
CA THR A 312 16.20 -10.48 -17.04
C THR A 312 16.34 -11.35 -15.79
N ALA A 313 15.25 -11.60 -15.07
CA ALA A 313 15.24 -12.45 -13.87
C ALA A 313 15.56 -13.92 -14.23
N VAL A 314 14.95 -14.44 -15.30
CA VAL A 314 15.22 -15.81 -15.77
C VAL A 314 16.68 -15.97 -16.22
N ALA A 315 17.21 -14.98 -16.97
CA ALA A 315 18.62 -14.99 -17.37
C ALA A 315 19.57 -14.94 -16.16
N ALA A 316 19.26 -14.08 -15.18
CA ALA A 316 20.03 -13.98 -13.93
C ALA A 316 20.04 -15.32 -13.16
N CYS A 317 18.90 -16.01 -13.03
CA CYS A 317 18.81 -17.33 -12.43
C CYS A 317 19.68 -18.35 -13.17
N ALA A 318 19.64 -18.34 -14.52
CA ALA A 318 20.46 -19.24 -15.34
C ALA A 318 21.97 -19.00 -15.15
N PHE A 319 22.39 -17.73 -15.03
CA PHE A 319 23.79 -17.37 -14.76
C PHE A 319 24.24 -17.70 -13.33
N LEU A 320 23.40 -17.44 -12.34
CA LEU A 320 23.73 -17.71 -10.92
C LEU A 320 23.89 -19.21 -10.62
N GLY A 321 23.24 -20.08 -11.40
CA GLY A 321 23.42 -21.52 -11.32
C GLY A 321 24.72 -22.04 -11.98
N GLU A 322 25.57 -21.18 -12.53
CA GLU A 322 26.81 -21.55 -13.23
C GLU A 322 28.04 -21.16 -12.39
N THR A 323 28.97 -22.10 -12.26
CA THR A 323 30.24 -21.87 -11.56
C THR A 323 31.33 -21.29 -12.48
N ARG A 324 31.14 -21.35 -13.80
CA ARG A 324 32.07 -20.86 -14.80
C ARG A 324 31.90 -19.35 -14.98
N ARG A 325 32.99 -18.68 -15.41
CA ARG A 325 32.99 -17.22 -15.66
C ARG A 325 32.21 -16.75 -16.90
N GLY A 326 31.65 -17.67 -17.65
CA GLY A 326 30.88 -17.38 -18.87
C GLY A 326 30.09 -18.59 -19.35
N MET A 327 29.09 -18.34 -20.19
CA MET A 327 28.20 -19.32 -20.76
C MET A 327 27.97 -19.03 -22.24
N LEU A 328 27.89 -20.08 -23.08
CA LEU A 328 27.56 -19.93 -24.48
C LEU A 328 26.10 -19.53 -24.66
N ARG A 329 25.78 -18.73 -25.65
CA ARG A 329 24.43 -18.22 -25.91
C ARG A 329 23.37 -19.33 -25.98
N HIS A 330 23.66 -20.43 -26.69
CA HIS A 330 22.72 -21.54 -26.82
C HIS A 330 22.50 -22.29 -25.50
N GLU A 331 23.54 -22.39 -24.66
CA GLU A 331 23.44 -22.98 -23.34
C GLU A 331 22.58 -22.11 -22.40
N LEU A 332 22.79 -20.80 -22.41
CA LEU A 332 21.96 -19.85 -21.70
C LEU A 332 20.48 -20.00 -22.12
N THR A 333 20.19 -20.00 -23.42
CA THR A 333 18.82 -20.13 -23.93
C THR A 333 18.18 -21.45 -23.44
N ARG A 334 18.89 -22.58 -23.52
CA ARG A 334 18.40 -23.87 -23.04
C ARG A 334 18.11 -23.86 -21.53
N ARG A 335 18.99 -23.25 -20.72
CA ARG A 335 18.77 -23.12 -19.27
C ARG A 335 17.59 -22.22 -18.95
N MET A 336 17.48 -21.09 -19.64
CA MET A 336 16.33 -20.20 -19.48
C MET A 336 15.01 -20.92 -19.79
N GLN A 337 14.97 -21.74 -20.85
CA GLN A 337 13.78 -22.54 -21.21
C GLN A 337 13.46 -23.63 -20.17
N ALA A 338 14.45 -24.11 -19.44
CA ALA A 338 14.24 -25.09 -18.38
C ALA A 338 13.75 -24.47 -17.04
N ILE A 339 13.89 -23.15 -16.88
CA ILE A 339 13.43 -22.42 -15.68
C ILE A 339 11.98 -22.00 -15.81
N VAL A 340 11.52 -21.72 -17.03
CA VAL A 340 10.14 -21.29 -17.35
C VAL A 340 9.25 -22.51 -17.61
#